data_b7ace1172913d286546626468ccc23a2
#
_entry.id   b7ace1172913d286546626468ccc23a2
#
_cell.length_a   1.000
_cell.length_b   1.000
_cell.length_c   1.000
_cell.angle_alpha   90.00
_cell.angle_beta   90.00
_cell.angle_gamma   90.00
#
_symmetry.space_group_name_H-M   'P 1'
#
loop_
_entity.id
_entity.type
_entity.pdbx_description
1 polymer ?
#
loop_
_entity_poly.entity_id
_entity_poly.type
_entity_poly.pdbx_seq_one_letter_code
_entity_poly.pdbx_strand_id
1 'polypeptide(L)'
;WRQFGWFDGEWRPTVKELQNIPYQLEALHADKSDRLIFIFEGEKDVDRAIQNGLLATCNVGGAGNWKPELNSYLNGRSVCIVPDNDTAGLNHADKVIKSLSDDKIDAFIMTSHLGELPEKGDFSDWMDVNANNLDQFLKLAQLDKANQPSVDQVYLQQFGIKNASELLDMKFQPLKYYCDGIIPAVGLTLLAALPKTGKSWLALNFSKSMDEEGVAVHYLAAEDNERRLKSRI
;
A
#
# COMPACT_ATOMS: atom_id res chain seq x y z
N TRP A 1 28.22 -19.37 1.90
CA TRP A 1 28.31 -18.69 3.21
C TRP A 1 27.58 -19.53 4.24
N ARG A 2 28.17 -19.77 5.42
CA ARG A 2 27.49 -20.37 6.57
C ARG A 2 27.41 -19.32 7.66
N GLN A 3 26.23 -19.08 8.18
CA GLN A 3 26.00 -18.18 9.32
C GLN A 3 26.20 -18.95 10.62
N PHE A 4 26.86 -18.33 11.58
CA PHE A 4 27.09 -18.90 12.89
C PHE A 4 26.48 -17.97 13.94
N GLY A 5 25.83 -18.56 14.93
CA GLY A 5 25.35 -17.87 16.12
C GLY A 5 26.16 -18.29 17.35
N TRP A 6 26.33 -17.38 18.32
CA TRP A 6 26.94 -17.67 19.61
C TRP A 6 25.87 -18.05 20.60
N PHE A 7 25.96 -19.32 21.12
CA PHE A 7 24.99 -19.85 22.07
C PHE A 7 25.75 -20.56 23.19
N ASP A 8 25.42 -20.26 24.44
CA ASP A 8 25.96 -20.96 25.63
C ASP A 8 27.49 -21.08 25.66
N GLY A 9 28.20 -20.08 25.13
CA GLY A 9 29.66 -20.08 25.10
C GLY A 9 30.30 -20.77 23.90
N GLU A 10 29.54 -21.13 22.86
CA GLU A 10 30.03 -21.81 21.65
C GLU A 10 29.43 -21.21 20.36
N TRP A 11 30.24 -21.21 19.28
CA TRP A 11 29.77 -20.91 17.94
C TRP A 11 29.07 -22.11 17.29
N ARG A 12 27.79 -21.97 16.96
CA ARG A 12 27.02 -23.00 16.25
C ARG A 12 26.67 -22.57 14.85
N PRO A 13 26.67 -23.44 13.82
CA PRO A 13 26.31 -23.12 12.43
C PRO A 13 24.79 -23.03 12.28
N THR A 14 24.16 -22.19 13.07
CA THR A 14 22.72 -21.90 13.03
C THR A 14 22.47 -20.49 13.52
N VAL A 15 21.43 -19.85 12.96
CA VAL A 15 20.93 -18.53 13.38
C VAL A 15 19.44 -18.58 13.69
N LYS A 16 18.83 -19.78 13.68
CA LYS A 16 17.37 -19.95 13.83
C LYS A 16 16.82 -19.42 15.16
N GLU A 17 17.65 -19.42 16.20
CA GLU A 17 17.29 -18.99 17.55
C GLU A 17 17.75 -17.56 17.85
N LEU A 18 18.43 -16.92 16.89
CA LEU A 18 18.85 -15.52 17.05
C LEU A 18 17.69 -14.60 16.73
N GLN A 19 17.60 -13.53 17.50
CA GLN A 19 16.67 -12.46 17.24
C GLN A 19 16.99 -11.80 15.88
N ASN A 20 15.98 -11.57 15.05
CA ASN A 20 16.15 -10.78 13.85
C ASN A 20 16.46 -9.35 14.25
N ILE A 21 17.62 -8.87 13.88
CA ILE A 21 18.04 -7.48 14.07
C ILE A 21 18.43 -6.88 12.73
N PRO A 22 18.21 -5.58 12.53
CA PRO A 22 18.66 -4.90 11.33
C PRO A 22 20.20 -4.82 11.31
N TYR A 23 20.76 -4.85 10.12
CA TYR A 23 22.20 -4.61 9.95
C TYR A 23 22.54 -3.18 10.45
N GLN A 24 23.72 -3.00 11.07
CA GLN A 24 24.15 -1.73 11.67
C GLN A 24 23.21 -1.19 12.78
N LEU A 25 22.62 -2.08 13.57
CA LEU A 25 21.72 -1.72 14.66
C LEU A 25 22.33 -0.71 15.63
N GLU A 26 23.64 -0.82 15.92
CA GLU A 26 24.34 0.10 16.81
C GLU A 26 24.31 1.53 16.29
N ALA A 27 24.52 1.72 14.98
CA ALA A 27 24.45 3.04 14.34
C ALA A 27 23.03 3.61 14.40
N LEU A 28 22.00 2.79 14.19
CA LEU A 28 20.59 3.19 14.33
C LEU A 28 20.28 3.63 15.75
N HIS A 29 20.73 2.88 16.76
CA HIS A 29 20.49 3.20 18.17
C HIS A 29 21.28 4.42 18.66
N ALA A 30 22.50 4.62 18.15
CA ALA A 30 23.34 5.76 18.52
C ALA A 30 22.79 7.08 17.97
N ASP A 31 22.13 7.05 16.81
CA ASP A 31 21.56 8.24 16.20
C ASP A 31 20.26 8.64 16.90
N LYS A 32 20.27 9.81 17.50
CA LYS A 32 19.11 10.43 18.18
C LYS A 32 18.53 11.61 17.41
N SER A 33 19.01 11.84 16.19
CA SER A 33 18.52 12.88 15.31
C SER A 33 17.32 12.40 14.51
N ASP A 34 16.60 13.33 13.86
CA ASP A 34 15.49 13.00 12.94
C ASP A 34 15.96 12.73 11.51
N ARG A 35 17.22 12.28 11.33
CA ARG A 35 17.73 11.95 10.01
C ARG A 35 16.95 10.82 9.38
N LEU A 36 16.80 10.89 8.06
CA LEU A 36 16.20 9.84 7.24
C LEU A 36 17.05 8.56 7.35
N ILE A 37 16.38 7.43 7.57
CA ILE A 37 17.00 6.10 7.53
C ILE A 37 16.81 5.53 6.14
N PHE A 38 17.91 5.06 5.54
CA PHE A 38 17.87 4.38 4.24
C PHE A 38 17.89 2.86 4.42
N ILE A 39 16.96 2.16 3.74
CA ILE A 39 16.94 0.70 3.68
C ILE A 39 17.39 0.28 2.29
N PHE A 40 18.48 -0.47 2.22
CA PHE A 40 19.02 -1.08 1.01
C PHE A 40 18.75 -2.59 1.01
N GLU A 41 18.98 -3.25 -0.13
CA GLU A 41 18.80 -4.69 -0.24
C GLU A 41 19.93 -5.48 0.44
N GLY A 42 21.17 -4.98 0.35
CA GLY A 42 22.38 -5.67 0.78
C GLY A 42 23.29 -4.86 1.69
N GLU A 43 24.11 -5.60 2.47
CA GLU A 43 25.08 -5.02 3.41
C GLU A 43 26.15 -4.16 2.71
N LYS A 44 26.54 -4.49 1.45
CA LYS A 44 27.50 -3.74 0.64
C LYS A 44 27.05 -2.29 0.46
N ASP A 45 25.79 -2.09 0.13
CA ASP A 45 25.25 -0.76 -0.12
C ASP A 45 25.03 0.02 1.16
N VAL A 46 24.64 -0.68 2.25
CA VAL A 46 24.59 -0.09 3.59
C VAL A 46 25.96 0.44 4.01
N ASP A 47 27.03 -0.35 3.87
CA ASP A 47 28.39 0.05 4.22
C ASP A 47 28.85 1.24 3.37
N ARG A 48 28.56 1.22 2.07
CA ARG A 48 28.85 2.35 1.15
C ARG A 48 28.08 3.60 1.57
N ALA A 49 26.81 3.47 1.92
CA ALA A 49 25.98 4.58 2.37
C ALA A 49 26.51 5.21 3.66
N ILE A 50 26.90 4.38 4.64
CA ILE A 50 27.46 4.85 5.92
C ILE A 50 28.80 5.55 5.72
N GLN A 51 29.69 5.02 4.86
CA GLN A 51 30.95 5.66 4.52
C GLN A 51 30.75 7.07 3.92
N ASN A 52 29.61 7.29 3.25
CA ASN A 52 29.21 8.59 2.71
C ASN A 52 28.36 9.42 3.70
N GLY A 53 28.22 9.01 4.96
CA GLY A 53 27.55 9.76 6.00
C GLY A 53 26.03 9.59 6.09
N LEU A 54 25.44 8.62 5.35
CA LEU A 54 24.04 8.27 5.49
C LEU A 54 23.80 7.38 6.72
N LEU A 55 22.60 7.43 7.26
CA LEU A 55 22.13 6.46 8.25
C LEU A 55 21.40 5.35 7.49
N ALA A 56 21.94 4.14 7.50
CA ALA A 56 21.47 3.07 6.64
C ALA A 56 21.40 1.72 7.33
N THR A 57 20.55 0.85 6.80
CA THR A 57 20.37 -0.52 7.26
C THR A 57 19.87 -1.44 6.14
N CYS A 58 19.88 -2.74 6.38
CA CYS A 58 19.17 -3.76 5.61
C CYS A 58 18.74 -4.91 6.54
N ASN A 59 17.93 -5.82 6.03
CA ASN A 59 17.66 -7.08 6.70
C ASN A 59 18.75 -8.11 6.41
N VAL A 60 18.93 -9.04 7.31
CA VAL A 60 19.81 -10.20 7.08
C VAL A 60 19.15 -11.15 6.09
N GLY A 61 19.94 -11.67 5.14
CA GLY A 61 19.50 -12.68 4.18
C GLY A 61 18.99 -12.15 2.84
N GLY A 62 19.16 -10.85 2.56
CA GLY A 62 18.90 -10.23 1.25
C GLY A 62 17.42 -10.05 0.92
N ALA A 63 17.16 -9.79 -0.37
CA ALA A 63 15.83 -9.50 -0.89
C ALA A 63 14.75 -10.50 -0.45
N GLY A 64 13.58 -9.97 -0.12
CA GLY A 64 12.40 -10.78 0.22
C GLY A 64 12.37 -11.35 1.63
N ASN A 65 13.42 -11.16 2.45
CA ASN A 65 13.52 -11.69 3.81
C ASN A 65 13.21 -10.66 4.92
N TRP A 66 12.61 -9.52 4.58
CA TRP A 66 12.15 -8.57 5.59
C TRP A 66 11.18 -9.22 6.56
N LYS A 67 11.37 -8.96 7.83
CA LYS A 67 10.51 -9.48 8.91
C LYS A 67 9.86 -8.33 9.67
N PRO A 68 8.56 -8.41 10.01
CA PRO A 68 7.86 -7.33 10.71
C PRO A 68 8.50 -6.94 12.06
N GLU A 69 9.19 -7.87 12.71
CA GLU A 69 9.88 -7.59 13.97
C GLU A 69 10.95 -6.50 13.84
N LEU A 70 11.51 -6.32 12.62
CA LEU A 70 12.48 -5.28 12.32
C LEU A 70 11.86 -3.87 12.39
N ASN A 71 10.57 -3.74 12.17
CA ASN A 71 9.86 -2.46 12.16
C ASN A 71 10.01 -1.73 13.49
N SER A 72 10.05 -2.47 14.61
CA SER A 72 10.19 -1.89 15.95
C SER A 72 11.43 -1.01 16.14
N TYR A 73 12.50 -1.28 15.38
CA TYR A 73 13.75 -0.49 15.42
C TYR A 73 13.66 0.82 14.64
N LEU A 74 12.60 1.00 13.86
CA LEU A 74 12.36 2.15 12.98
C LEU A 74 11.21 3.06 13.48
N ASN A 75 10.61 2.72 14.60
CA ASN A 75 9.48 3.47 15.16
C ASN A 75 9.83 4.95 15.39
N GLY A 76 8.92 5.83 14.94
CA GLY A 76 9.07 7.27 15.06
C GLY A 76 10.12 7.90 14.13
N ARG A 77 10.63 7.15 13.16
CA ARG A 77 11.62 7.61 12.18
C ARG A 77 11.02 7.71 10.79
N SER A 78 11.56 8.59 9.96
CA SER A 78 11.28 8.59 8.51
C SER A 78 12.23 7.63 7.79
N VAL A 79 11.71 6.83 6.88
CA VAL A 79 12.43 5.75 6.19
C VAL A 79 12.35 5.90 4.68
N CYS A 80 13.49 5.79 4.00
CA CYS A 80 13.60 5.72 2.55
C CYS A 80 14.04 4.31 2.15
N ILE A 81 13.24 3.63 1.36
CA ILE A 81 13.57 2.31 0.81
C ILE A 81 14.18 2.52 -0.57
N VAL A 82 15.38 2.00 -0.79
CA VAL A 82 16.16 2.16 -2.01
C VAL A 82 16.29 0.79 -2.68
N PRO A 83 15.43 0.47 -3.67
CA PRO A 83 15.50 -0.80 -4.38
C PRO A 83 16.66 -0.84 -5.38
N ASP A 84 17.16 -2.04 -5.64
CA ASP A 84 17.99 -2.32 -6.81
C ASP A 84 17.15 -2.23 -8.10
N ASN A 85 17.80 -1.96 -9.22
CA ASN A 85 17.12 -1.80 -10.53
C ASN A 85 16.80 -3.16 -11.17
N ASP A 86 16.05 -3.98 -10.45
CA ASP A 86 15.50 -5.24 -10.95
C ASP A 86 14.16 -5.60 -10.31
N THR A 87 13.53 -6.64 -10.83
CA THR A 87 12.22 -7.10 -10.33
C THR A 87 12.28 -7.60 -8.87
N ALA A 88 13.41 -8.16 -8.44
CA ALA A 88 13.56 -8.68 -7.08
C ALA A 88 13.65 -7.53 -6.08
N GLY A 89 14.45 -6.48 -6.39
CA GLY A 89 14.58 -5.27 -5.60
C GLY A 89 13.27 -4.51 -5.47
N LEU A 90 12.54 -4.32 -6.56
CA LEU A 90 11.23 -3.67 -6.55
C LEU A 90 10.21 -4.45 -5.71
N ASN A 91 10.11 -5.77 -5.88
CA ASN A 91 9.23 -6.62 -5.07
C ASN A 91 9.64 -6.64 -3.59
N HIS A 92 10.93 -6.52 -3.30
CA HIS A 92 11.41 -6.39 -1.93
C HIS A 92 10.97 -5.07 -1.32
N ALA A 93 11.16 -3.95 -2.04
CA ALA A 93 10.72 -2.62 -1.59
C ALA A 93 9.22 -2.58 -1.31
N ASP A 94 8.40 -3.19 -2.17
CA ASP A 94 6.94 -3.29 -1.97
C ASP A 94 6.57 -4.06 -0.69
N LYS A 95 7.30 -5.12 -0.36
CA LYS A 95 7.09 -5.87 0.89
C LYS A 95 7.48 -5.06 2.11
N VAL A 96 8.62 -4.36 2.04
CA VAL A 96 9.11 -3.52 3.13
C VAL A 96 8.16 -2.36 3.39
N ILE A 97 7.77 -1.60 2.34
CA ILE A 97 6.86 -0.46 2.50
C ILE A 97 5.52 -0.88 3.08
N LYS A 98 4.97 -2.01 2.64
CA LYS A 98 3.73 -2.56 3.19
C LYS A 98 3.87 -2.89 4.66
N SER A 99 4.94 -3.60 5.06
CA SER A 99 5.22 -3.94 6.46
C SER A 99 5.34 -2.70 7.35
N LEU A 100 6.06 -1.67 6.88
CA LEU A 100 6.24 -0.42 7.62
C LEU A 100 4.92 0.37 7.73
N SER A 101 4.10 0.37 6.67
CA SER A 101 2.79 1.01 6.65
C SER A 101 1.81 0.36 7.63
N ASP A 102 1.82 -0.97 7.75
CA ASP A 102 0.98 -1.72 8.70
C ASP A 102 1.26 -1.26 10.16
N ASP A 103 2.52 -0.91 10.47
CA ASP A 103 2.96 -0.38 11.76
C ASP A 103 2.96 1.17 11.83
N LYS A 104 2.42 1.86 10.81
CA LYS A 104 2.30 3.33 10.74
C LYS A 104 3.65 4.06 10.79
N ILE A 105 4.70 3.46 10.27
CA ILE A 105 6.01 4.09 10.14
C ILE A 105 6.01 4.94 8.86
N ASP A 106 6.47 6.20 8.99
CA ASP A 106 6.63 7.12 7.84
C ASP A 106 7.71 6.58 6.89
N ALA A 107 7.30 6.02 5.76
CA ALA A 107 8.22 5.40 4.82
C ALA A 107 7.81 5.70 3.37
N PHE A 108 8.81 5.74 2.48
CA PHE A 108 8.60 5.89 1.04
C PHE A 108 9.65 5.09 0.25
N ILE A 109 9.32 4.77 -1.01
CA ILE A 109 10.24 4.10 -1.93
C ILE A 109 10.88 5.15 -2.83
N MET A 110 12.20 5.13 -2.93
CA MET A 110 12.95 5.94 -3.88
C MET A 110 13.04 5.24 -5.23
N THR A 111 12.56 5.89 -6.28
CA THR A 111 12.56 5.33 -7.65
C THR A 111 13.29 6.21 -8.67
N SER A 112 13.48 7.49 -8.35
CA SER A 112 14.12 8.45 -9.29
C SER A 112 15.56 8.09 -9.66
N HIS A 113 16.27 7.36 -8.81
CA HIS A 113 17.65 6.90 -9.10
C HIS A 113 17.70 5.76 -10.13
N LEU A 114 16.62 4.98 -10.27
CA LEU A 114 16.58 3.80 -11.15
C LEU A 114 16.78 4.15 -12.62
N GLY A 115 16.32 5.33 -13.06
CA GLY A 115 16.47 5.77 -14.44
C GLY A 115 17.93 5.99 -14.89
N GLU A 116 18.86 6.11 -13.95
CA GLU A 116 20.28 6.31 -14.17
C GLU A 116 21.10 5.02 -14.00
N LEU A 117 20.45 3.90 -13.63
CA LEU A 117 21.09 2.62 -13.37
C LEU A 117 20.91 1.63 -14.52
N PRO A 118 21.93 0.81 -14.83
CA PRO A 118 21.74 -0.36 -15.68
C PRO A 118 20.80 -1.37 -15.03
N GLU A 119 20.32 -2.34 -15.80
CA GLU A 119 19.60 -3.49 -15.27
C GLU A 119 20.44 -4.19 -14.17
N LYS A 120 19.84 -4.47 -13.03
CA LYS A 120 20.47 -5.01 -11.80
C LYS A 120 21.51 -4.10 -11.15
N GLY A 121 21.52 -2.83 -11.51
CA GLY A 121 22.35 -1.84 -10.82
C GLY A 121 21.84 -1.57 -9.41
N ASP A 122 22.77 -1.35 -8.49
CA ASP A 122 22.52 -1.06 -7.08
C ASP A 122 22.94 0.37 -6.70
N PHE A 123 22.77 0.74 -5.43
CA PHE A 123 23.19 2.05 -4.95
C PHE A 123 24.69 2.32 -5.14
N SER A 124 25.53 1.29 -4.97
CA SER A 124 26.98 1.46 -5.19
C SER A 124 27.30 1.78 -6.64
N ASP A 125 26.61 1.13 -7.59
CA ASP A 125 26.75 1.42 -9.02
C ASP A 125 26.28 2.86 -9.33
N TRP A 126 25.17 3.31 -8.71
CA TRP A 126 24.69 4.67 -8.86
C TRP A 126 25.71 5.70 -8.39
N MET A 127 26.31 5.47 -7.22
CA MET A 127 27.35 6.34 -6.68
C MET A 127 28.58 6.40 -7.58
N ASP A 128 28.97 5.28 -8.20
CA ASP A 128 30.12 5.24 -9.11
C ASP A 128 29.84 6.02 -10.41
N VAL A 129 28.65 5.84 -11.01
CA VAL A 129 28.23 6.58 -12.21
C VAL A 129 28.14 8.08 -11.95
N ASN A 130 27.63 8.48 -10.82
CA ASN A 130 27.43 9.88 -10.44
C ASN A 130 28.59 10.50 -9.66
N ALA A 131 29.80 9.94 -9.77
CA ALA A 131 31.01 10.45 -9.13
C ALA A 131 30.87 10.69 -7.62
N ASN A 132 30.14 9.80 -6.94
CA ASN A 132 29.84 9.90 -5.50
C ASN A 132 29.07 11.18 -5.10
N ASN A 133 28.18 11.67 -5.95
CA ASN A 133 27.42 12.88 -5.68
C ASN A 133 26.26 12.62 -4.72
N LEU A 134 26.57 12.56 -3.44
CA LEU A 134 25.58 12.35 -2.37
C LEU A 134 24.48 13.42 -2.34
N ASP A 135 24.83 14.68 -2.61
CA ASP A 135 23.85 15.77 -2.63
C ASP A 135 22.77 15.56 -3.71
N GLN A 136 23.16 15.02 -4.85
CA GLN A 136 22.20 14.66 -5.90
C GLN A 136 21.31 13.51 -5.43
N PHE A 137 21.87 12.48 -4.82
CA PHE A 137 21.11 11.35 -4.29
C PHE A 137 20.07 11.80 -3.26
N LEU A 138 20.46 12.67 -2.32
CA LEU A 138 19.56 13.22 -1.32
C LEU A 138 18.46 14.10 -1.93
N LYS A 139 18.75 14.85 -2.99
CA LYS A 139 17.73 15.62 -3.73
C LYS A 139 16.71 14.70 -4.42
N LEU A 140 17.15 13.60 -5.03
CA LEU A 140 16.24 12.61 -5.62
C LEU A 140 15.35 11.97 -4.55
N ALA A 141 15.91 11.60 -3.39
CA ALA A 141 15.13 11.07 -2.27
C ALA A 141 14.08 12.08 -1.76
N GLN A 142 14.42 13.36 -1.65
CA GLN A 142 13.48 14.41 -1.26
C GLN A 142 12.36 14.61 -2.30
N LEU A 143 12.70 14.55 -3.59
CA LEU A 143 11.73 14.62 -4.68
C LEU A 143 10.73 13.47 -4.63
N ASP A 144 11.23 12.24 -4.47
CA ASP A 144 10.40 11.06 -4.37
C ASP A 144 9.49 11.11 -3.13
N LYS A 145 10.03 11.55 -1.99
CA LYS A 145 9.22 11.76 -0.77
C LYS A 145 8.09 12.76 -1.00
N ALA A 146 8.35 13.85 -1.69
CA ALA A 146 7.35 14.88 -1.98
C ALA A 146 6.26 14.42 -2.97
N ASN A 147 6.62 13.51 -3.88
CA ASN A 147 5.72 13.00 -4.92
C ASN A 147 4.92 11.77 -4.49
N GLN A 148 5.32 11.09 -3.42
CA GLN A 148 4.56 9.95 -2.92
C GLN A 148 3.35 10.39 -2.10
N PRO A 149 2.20 9.73 -2.29
CA PRO A 149 1.05 10.00 -1.45
C PRO A 149 1.40 9.67 0.01
N SER A 150 1.01 10.54 0.94
CA SER A 150 1.16 10.25 2.36
C SER A 150 0.47 8.93 2.74
N VAL A 151 0.88 8.31 3.86
CA VAL A 151 0.24 7.08 4.37
C VAL A 151 -1.28 7.28 4.47
N ASP A 152 -1.73 8.46 4.89
CA ASP A 152 -3.15 8.82 4.92
C ASP A 152 -3.78 8.82 3.53
N GLN A 153 -3.10 9.33 2.51
CA GLN A 153 -3.60 9.34 1.14
C GLN A 153 -3.70 7.93 0.54
N VAL A 154 -2.71 7.06 0.79
CA VAL A 154 -2.76 5.65 0.38
C VAL A 154 -3.94 4.95 1.06
N TYR A 155 -4.14 5.19 2.36
CA TYR A 155 -5.26 4.62 3.12
C TYR A 155 -6.60 5.11 2.57
N LEU A 156 -6.73 6.41 2.31
CA LEU A 156 -7.92 7.01 1.75
C LEU A 156 -8.24 6.45 0.35
N GLN A 157 -7.23 6.27 -0.51
CA GLN A 157 -7.40 5.65 -1.83
C GLN A 157 -7.85 4.20 -1.76
N GLN A 158 -7.32 3.42 -0.82
CA GLN A 158 -7.69 2.02 -0.61
C GLN A 158 -9.18 1.86 -0.27
N PHE A 159 -9.75 2.83 0.45
CA PHE A 159 -11.19 2.88 0.77
C PHE A 159 -12.02 3.67 -0.24
N GLY A 160 -11.43 4.10 -1.36
CA GLY A 160 -12.12 4.92 -2.36
C GLY A 160 -12.50 6.32 -1.85
N ILE A 161 -11.88 6.78 -0.77
CA ILE A 161 -12.10 8.11 -0.20
C ILE A 161 -11.27 9.12 -0.99
N LYS A 162 -11.93 10.15 -1.50
CA LYS A 162 -11.32 11.22 -2.29
C LYS A 162 -11.31 12.51 -1.50
N ASN A 163 -10.31 13.36 -1.73
CA ASN A 163 -10.34 14.69 -1.16
C ASN A 163 -11.35 15.61 -1.90
N ALA A 164 -11.70 16.73 -1.29
CA ALA A 164 -12.71 17.63 -1.85
C ALA A 164 -12.32 18.21 -3.22
N SER A 165 -11.04 18.49 -3.45
CA SER A 165 -10.56 18.99 -4.74
C SER A 165 -10.71 17.94 -5.84
N GLU A 166 -10.32 16.70 -5.58
CA GLU A 166 -10.51 15.60 -6.52
C GLU A 166 -11.98 15.38 -6.86
N LEU A 167 -12.86 15.50 -5.85
CA LEU A 167 -14.30 15.34 -6.03
C LEU A 167 -14.89 16.48 -6.91
N LEU A 168 -14.42 17.71 -6.72
CA LEU A 168 -14.86 18.87 -7.52
C LEU A 168 -14.43 18.78 -8.99
N ASP A 169 -13.26 18.20 -9.26
CA ASP A 169 -12.75 18.02 -10.62
C ASP A 169 -13.38 16.84 -11.37
N MET A 170 -14.11 15.97 -10.66
CA MET A 170 -14.76 14.81 -11.26
C MET A 170 -15.96 15.23 -12.11
N LYS A 171 -15.95 14.80 -13.36
CA LYS A 171 -17.13 14.87 -14.23
C LYS A 171 -18.00 13.64 -14.00
N PHE A 172 -19.14 13.84 -13.39
CA PHE A 172 -20.13 12.78 -13.21
C PHE A 172 -21.05 12.73 -14.44
N GLN A 173 -21.38 11.50 -14.86
CA GLN A 173 -22.48 11.30 -15.80
C GLN A 173 -23.79 11.78 -15.14
N PRO A 174 -24.72 12.35 -15.90
CA PRO A 174 -26.06 12.68 -15.38
C PRO A 174 -26.68 11.44 -14.72
N LEU A 175 -27.32 11.62 -13.57
CA LEU A 175 -28.03 10.55 -12.91
C LEU A 175 -29.12 10.00 -13.84
N LYS A 176 -29.03 8.72 -14.15
CA LYS A 176 -30.08 7.99 -14.88
C LYS A 176 -31.13 7.55 -13.86
N TYR A 177 -32.39 7.64 -14.27
CA TYR A 177 -33.52 7.16 -13.50
C TYR A 177 -34.33 6.18 -14.31
N TYR A 178 -35.01 5.26 -13.65
CA TYR A 178 -36.00 4.33 -14.17
C TYR A 178 -37.38 4.70 -13.67
N CYS A 179 -38.43 4.07 -14.24
CA CYS A 179 -39.81 4.27 -13.81
C CYS A 179 -40.22 5.75 -13.77
N ASP A 180 -40.07 6.44 -14.90
CA ASP A 180 -40.41 7.87 -15.07
C ASP A 180 -39.73 8.81 -14.05
N GLY A 181 -38.47 8.54 -13.75
CA GLY A 181 -37.68 9.40 -12.89
C GLY A 181 -37.79 9.11 -11.40
N ILE A 182 -38.40 8.01 -11.01
CA ILE A 182 -38.67 7.69 -9.59
C ILE A 182 -37.51 6.91 -8.96
N ILE A 183 -36.92 5.96 -9.69
CA ILE A 183 -35.88 5.07 -9.14
C ILE A 183 -34.52 5.46 -9.74
N PRO A 184 -33.56 5.94 -8.95
CA PRO A 184 -32.22 6.21 -9.47
C PRO A 184 -31.52 4.91 -9.89
N ALA A 185 -30.81 4.96 -10.99
CA ALA A 185 -30.07 3.78 -11.53
C ALA A 185 -28.92 3.33 -10.62
N VAL A 186 -28.48 4.17 -9.69
CA VAL A 186 -27.41 3.89 -8.73
C VAL A 186 -27.85 4.32 -7.33
N GLY A 187 -27.66 3.47 -6.35
CA GLY A 187 -27.95 3.75 -4.95
C GLY A 187 -29.01 2.84 -4.36
N LEU A 188 -29.48 3.19 -3.17
CA LEU A 188 -30.51 2.48 -2.41
C LEU A 188 -31.79 3.30 -2.40
N THR A 189 -32.92 2.71 -2.85
CA THR A 189 -34.24 3.30 -2.77
C THR A 189 -35.05 2.59 -1.68
N LEU A 190 -35.56 3.34 -0.70
CA LEU A 190 -36.39 2.82 0.36
C LEU A 190 -37.87 3.17 0.10
N LEU A 191 -38.71 2.14 -0.06
CA LEU A 191 -40.16 2.26 -0.16
C LEU A 191 -40.83 1.97 1.18
N ALA A 192 -41.26 3.01 1.88
CA ALA A 192 -41.88 2.90 3.18
C ALA A 192 -43.35 3.35 3.17
N ALA A 193 -44.24 2.56 3.77
CA ALA A 193 -45.63 2.88 3.94
C ALA A 193 -46.28 1.96 5.01
N LEU A 194 -47.47 2.28 5.48
CA LEU A 194 -48.21 1.46 6.42
C LEU A 194 -48.50 0.03 5.87
N PRO A 195 -48.72 -0.97 6.73
CA PRO A 195 -49.12 -2.31 6.29
C PRO A 195 -50.35 -2.27 5.40
N LYS A 196 -50.42 -3.16 4.42
CA LYS A 196 -51.54 -3.33 3.45
C LYS A 196 -51.84 -2.13 2.55
N THR A 197 -50.91 -1.19 2.37
CA THR A 197 -51.05 -0.04 1.46
C THR A 197 -50.62 -0.31 0.03
N GLY A 198 -50.23 -1.53 -0.33
CA GLY A 198 -49.87 -1.86 -1.69
C GLY A 198 -48.37 -1.78 -2.02
N LYS A 199 -47.47 -1.64 -1.02
CA LYS A 199 -45.99 -1.57 -1.26
C LYS A 199 -45.47 -2.67 -2.16
N SER A 200 -45.82 -3.94 -1.88
CA SER A 200 -45.37 -5.06 -2.68
C SER A 200 -45.88 -5.02 -4.12
N TRP A 201 -47.08 -4.52 -4.35
CA TRP A 201 -47.64 -4.27 -5.68
C TRP A 201 -46.86 -3.20 -6.42
N LEU A 202 -46.56 -2.09 -5.75
CA LEU A 202 -45.77 -1.02 -6.35
C LEU A 202 -44.34 -1.46 -6.67
N ALA A 203 -43.70 -2.22 -5.78
CA ALA A 203 -42.37 -2.78 -6.01
C ALA A 203 -42.36 -3.76 -7.20
N LEU A 204 -43.39 -4.62 -7.38
CA LEU A 204 -43.52 -5.49 -8.53
C LEU A 204 -43.76 -4.70 -9.82
N ASN A 205 -44.57 -3.65 -9.81
CA ASN A 205 -44.75 -2.80 -10.98
C ASN A 205 -43.46 -2.09 -11.38
N PHE A 206 -42.67 -1.58 -10.43
CA PHE A 206 -41.36 -1.02 -10.73
C PHE A 206 -40.41 -2.08 -11.32
N SER A 207 -40.39 -3.29 -10.75
CA SER A 207 -39.60 -4.40 -11.28
C SER A 207 -39.96 -4.75 -12.71
N LYS A 208 -41.25 -4.79 -13.02
CA LYS A 208 -41.74 -5.02 -14.37
C LYS A 208 -41.37 -3.92 -15.36
N SER A 209 -41.57 -2.65 -14.97
CA SER A 209 -41.20 -1.50 -15.78
C SER A 209 -39.70 -1.47 -16.10
N MET A 210 -38.86 -1.78 -15.11
CA MET A 210 -37.42 -1.86 -15.29
C MET A 210 -37.00 -3.01 -16.20
N ASP A 211 -37.66 -4.18 -16.11
CA ASP A 211 -37.40 -5.31 -16.98
C ASP A 211 -37.78 -4.98 -18.44
N GLU A 212 -38.91 -4.30 -18.66
CA GLU A 212 -39.35 -3.79 -19.98
C GLU A 212 -38.35 -2.78 -20.55
N GLU A 213 -37.62 -2.04 -19.72
CA GLU A 213 -36.50 -1.14 -20.10
C GLU A 213 -35.17 -1.93 -20.33
N GLY A 214 -35.17 -3.25 -20.21
CA GLY A 214 -33.99 -4.10 -20.40
C GLY A 214 -33.05 -4.18 -19.20
N VAL A 215 -33.51 -3.82 -18.02
CA VAL A 215 -32.73 -3.91 -16.76
C VAL A 215 -32.99 -5.26 -16.12
N ALA A 216 -31.91 -6.02 -15.82
CA ALA A 216 -32.04 -7.27 -15.07
C ALA A 216 -32.48 -7.01 -13.63
N VAL A 217 -33.66 -7.48 -13.25
CA VAL A 217 -34.25 -7.26 -11.93
C VAL A 217 -34.33 -8.55 -11.13
N HIS A 218 -33.84 -8.52 -9.90
CA HIS A 218 -34.00 -9.62 -8.94
C HIS A 218 -34.96 -9.20 -7.83
N TYR A 219 -36.14 -9.82 -7.80
CA TYR A 219 -37.14 -9.57 -6.75
C TYR A 219 -37.06 -10.63 -5.66
N LEU A 220 -36.70 -10.22 -4.44
CA LEU A 220 -36.62 -11.10 -3.28
C LEU A 220 -37.89 -10.93 -2.42
N ALA A 221 -38.80 -11.90 -2.47
CA ALA A 221 -40.03 -11.90 -1.71
C ALA A 221 -39.83 -12.67 -0.39
N ALA A 222 -39.66 -11.95 0.72
CA ALA A 222 -39.49 -12.57 2.02
C ALA A 222 -40.79 -13.10 2.65
N GLU A 223 -41.95 -12.53 2.25
CA GLU A 223 -43.26 -12.83 2.84
C GLU A 223 -44.25 -13.48 1.88
N ASP A 224 -44.00 -13.45 0.55
CA ASP A 224 -44.88 -14.01 -0.48
C ASP A 224 -44.33 -15.31 -1.02
N ASN A 225 -45.21 -16.31 -1.23
CA ASN A 225 -44.88 -17.55 -1.95
C ASN A 225 -45.05 -17.36 -3.46
N GLU A 226 -44.48 -18.27 -4.24
CA GLU A 226 -44.52 -18.26 -5.73
C GLU A 226 -45.93 -18.16 -6.31
N ARG A 227 -46.91 -18.82 -5.68
CA ARG A 227 -48.30 -18.85 -6.12
C ARG A 227 -48.95 -17.47 -5.98
N ARG A 228 -48.65 -16.74 -4.91
CA ARG A 228 -49.12 -15.37 -4.69
C ARG A 228 -48.47 -14.39 -5.64
N LEU A 229 -47.15 -14.55 -5.86
CA LEU A 229 -46.42 -13.71 -6.80
C LEU A 229 -47.00 -13.89 -8.22
N LYS A 230 -47.19 -15.14 -8.66
CA LYS A 230 -47.76 -15.44 -10.01
C LYS A 230 -49.16 -14.87 -10.22
N SER A 231 -49.97 -14.73 -9.18
CA SER A 231 -51.30 -14.14 -9.29
C SER A 231 -51.31 -12.60 -9.32
N ARG A 232 -50.13 -11.96 -9.11
CA ARG A 232 -49.93 -10.51 -9.05
C ARG A 232 -49.22 -9.94 -10.28
N ILE A 233 -48.58 -10.79 -11.07
CA ILE A 233 -47.93 -10.44 -12.34
C ILE A 233 -48.93 -10.63 -13.50
#